data_b1cbcb790d1e980374cdb426d6a02ca3
#
_entry.id   b1cbcb790d1e980374cdb426d6a02ca3
#
_cell.length_a   1.000
_cell.length_b   1.000
_cell.length_c   1.000
_cell.angle_alpha   90.00
_cell.angle_beta   90.00
_cell.angle_gamma   90.00
#
_symmetry.space_group_name_H-M   'P 1'
#
loop_
_entity.id
_entity.type
_entity.pdbx_description
1 polymer ?
#
loop_
_entity_poly.entity_id
_entity_poly.type
_entity_poly.pdbx_seq_one_letter_code
_entity_poly.pdbx_strand_id
1 'polypeptide(L)'
;GLLALDWYRPSPDGRHVAFGTYHAGDEQTTAFVLQTDSGEWLEDQISGRVDAVDWLDDNEHFIVRRLSEVDNPYSGQITLHRLGRDAADDPVLFEQYTEGELATTWGPYPIVSPDGRWLVVIYFTGTDSNDVWTYDLEQWRQTGELVRRDLLIGEDALTSGFIEGATFYALTTLGASNKRVITFDLASADPAAYRELIAADEDAVIDG
;
A
#
# COMPACT_ATOMS: atom_id res chain seq x y z
N GLY A 1 -26.99 -2.38 -14.40
CA GLY A 1 -26.06 -3.52 -14.30
C GLY A 1 -25.95 -3.98 -12.85
N LEU A 2 -25.46 -5.19 -12.63
CA LEU A 2 -25.19 -5.68 -11.28
C LEU A 2 -23.98 -4.91 -10.72
N LEU A 3 -24.14 -4.29 -9.54
CA LEU A 3 -23.07 -3.73 -8.76
C LEU A 3 -22.52 -4.84 -7.85
N ALA A 4 -21.19 -5.02 -7.86
CA ALA A 4 -20.51 -5.99 -7.03
C ALA A 4 -19.64 -5.26 -5.99
N LEU A 5 -19.61 -5.80 -4.77
CA LEU A 5 -18.67 -5.40 -3.74
C LEU A 5 -17.33 -6.08 -4.05
N ASP A 6 -16.26 -5.30 -4.11
CA ASP A 6 -14.91 -5.78 -4.36
C ASP A 6 -14.17 -6.03 -3.04
N TRP A 7 -14.06 -5.00 -2.23
CA TRP A 7 -13.39 -5.04 -0.94
C TRP A 7 -14.04 -4.07 0.05
N TYR A 8 -13.72 -4.21 1.33
CA TYR A 8 -14.09 -3.24 2.36
C TYR A 8 -13.00 -3.16 3.45
N ARG A 9 -12.88 -1.98 4.08
CA ARG A 9 -11.92 -1.67 5.15
C ARG A 9 -12.58 -0.76 6.17
N PRO A 10 -12.81 -1.22 7.41
CA PRO A 10 -13.29 -0.36 8.50
C PRO A 10 -12.18 0.58 8.98
N SER A 11 -12.57 1.79 9.42
CA SER A 11 -11.67 2.68 10.16
C SER A 11 -11.27 2.05 11.50
N PRO A 12 -10.13 2.45 12.11
CA PRO A 12 -9.67 1.91 13.40
C PRO A 12 -10.70 2.03 14.52
N ASP A 13 -11.49 3.10 14.57
CA ASP A 13 -12.56 3.30 15.56
C ASP A 13 -13.89 2.62 15.18
N GLY A 14 -13.97 2.02 13.99
CA GLY A 14 -15.14 1.33 13.48
C GLY A 14 -16.31 2.22 13.07
N ARG A 15 -16.16 3.55 13.05
CA ARG A 15 -17.25 4.49 12.71
C ARG A 15 -17.49 4.64 11.22
N HIS A 16 -16.47 4.34 10.41
CA HIS A 16 -16.53 4.41 8.96
C HIS A 16 -16.12 3.09 8.34
N VAL A 17 -16.62 2.83 7.14
CA VAL A 17 -16.13 1.74 6.29
C VAL A 17 -15.86 2.31 4.91
N ALA A 18 -14.61 2.25 4.47
CA ALA A 18 -14.29 2.41 3.06
C ALA A 18 -14.58 1.09 2.34
N PHE A 19 -15.17 1.15 1.15
CA PHE A 19 -15.48 -0.03 0.37
C PHE A 19 -15.41 0.27 -1.12
N GLY A 20 -14.98 -0.72 -1.88
CA GLY A 20 -14.90 -0.66 -3.32
C GLY A 20 -16.05 -1.39 -3.99
N THR A 21 -16.62 -0.78 -5.02
CA THR A 21 -17.61 -1.43 -5.88
C THR A 21 -17.26 -1.28 -7.35
N TYR A 22 -17.67 -2.24 -8.16
CA TYR A 22 -17.53 -2.18 -9.61
C TYR A 22 -18.80 -2.71 -10.30
N HIS A 23 -19.01 -2.29 -11.52
CA HIS A 23 -20.07 -2.88 -12.34
C HIS A 23 -19.60 -4.22 -12.92
N ALA A 24 -20.48 -5.22 -12.88
CA ALA A 24 -20.13 -6.55 -13.36
C ALA A 24 -19.58 -6.51 -14.79
N GLY A 25 -18.32 -6.90 -14.93
CA GLY A 25 -17.60 -7.02 -16.21
C GLY A 25 -16.60 -5.91 -16.52
N ASP A 26 -16.50 -4.83 -15.70
CA ASP A 26 -15.56 -3.74 -16.01
C ASP A 26 -14.30 -3.69 -15.13
N GLU A 27 -14.30 -4.37 -13.96
CA GLU A 27 -13.17 -4.38 -13.00
C GLU A 27 -12.65 -2.98 -12.61
N GLN A 28 -13.45 -1.94 -12.82
CA GLN A 28 -13.08 -0.55 -12.54
C GLN A 28 -13.66 -0.13 -11.19
N THR A 29 -13.03 -0.60 -10.13
CA THR A 29 -13.48 -0.33 -8.77
C THR A 29 -13.42 1.15 -8.45
N THR A 30 -14.55 1.67 -7.96
CA THR A 30 -14.67 2.98 -7.32
C THR A 30 -14.83 2.78 -5.83
N ALA A 31 -14.06 3.53 -5.03
CA ALA A 31 -14.17 3.51 -3.58
C ALA A 31 -15.16 4.54 -3.08
N PHE A 32 -15.87 4.18 -2.02
CA PHE A 32 -16.84 4.97 -1.28
C PHE A 32 -16.61 4.79 0.21
N VAL A 33 -17.20 5.69 1.01
CA VAL A 33 -17.18 5.60 2.46
C VAL A 33 -18.62 5.67 3.00
N LEU A 34 -18.92 4.86 4.01
CA LEU A 34 -20.18 4.94 4.75
C LEU A 34 -19.93 5.10 6.25
N GLN A 35 -20.91 5.69 6.94
CA GLN A 35 -21.00 5.67 8.40
C GLN A 35 -21.63 4.37 8.88
N THR A 36 -20.99 3.68 9.82
CA THR A 36 -21.46 2.37 10.30
C THR A 36 -22.76 2.43 11.07
N ASP A 37 -22.96 3.48 11.89
CA ASP A 37 -24.14 3.61 12.75
C ASP A 37 -25.43 3.88 11.97
N SER A 38 -25.36 4.71 10.92
CA SER A 38 -26.51 5.13 10.10
C SER A 38 -26.65 4.34 8.81
N GLY A 39 -25.55 3.76 8.30
CA GLY A 39 -25.47 3.21 6.94
C GLY A 39 -25.49 4.29 5.85
N GLU A 40 -25.34 5.55 6.21
CA GLU A 40 -25.31 6.67 5.28
C GLU A 40 -23.97 6.71 4.53
N TRP A 41 -24.06 6.86 3.21
CA TRP A 41 -22.88 7.06 2.36
C TRP A 41 -22.41 8.50 2.47
N LEU A 42 -21.11 8.69 2.66
CA LEU A 42 -20.49 10.02 2.60
C LEU A 42 -20.35 10.47 1.14
N GLU A 43 -20.00 11.73 0.95
CA GLU A 43 -19.79 12.29 -0.39
C GLU A 43 -18.45 11.83 -1.01
N ASP A 44 -17.60 11.17 -0.22
CA ASP A 44 -16.30 10.68 -0.65
C ASP A 44 -16.45 9.59 -1.72
N GLN A 45 -15.94 9.91 -2.91
CA GLN A 45 -15.92 9.01 -4.05
C GLN A 45 -14.56 9.07 -4.72
N ILE A 46 -13.85 7.95 -4.75
CA ILE A 46 -12.51 7.85 -5.34
C ILE A 46 -12.57 6.88 -6.50
N SER A 47 -12.35 7.40 -7.70
CA SER A 47 -12.30 6.63 -8.94
C SER A 47 -10.86 6.28 -9.31
N GLY A 48 -10.67 5.37 -10.27
CA GLY A 48 -9.36 5.01 -10.79
C GLY A 48 -8.94 3.58 -10.48
N ARG A 49 -9.89 2.62 -10.50
CA ARG A 49 -9.58 1.20 -10.22
C ARG A 49 -8.85 1.05 -8.88
N VAL A 50 -9.54 1.48 -7.82
CA VAL A 50 -9.00 1.47 -6.45
C VAL A 50 -8.91 0.03 -5.94
N ASP A 51 -7.72 -0.45 -5.65
CA ASP A 51 -7.47 -1.83 -5.23
C ASP A 51 -6.82 -1.98 -3.83
N ALA A 52 -6.44 -0.88 -3.20
CA ALA A 52 -5.99 -0.87 -1.82
C ALA A 52 -6.37 0.43 -1.11
N VAL A 53 -6.83 0.28 0.13
CA VAL A 53 -7.10 1.38 1.07
C VAL A 53 -6.62 0.97 2.46
N ASP A 54 -5.81 1.81 3.09
CA ASP A 54 -5.34 1.62 4.46
C ASP A 54 -5.59 2.88 5.29
N TRP A 55 -6.43 2.76 6.32
CA TRP A 55 -6.75 3.84 7.25
C TRP A 55 -5.55 4.23 8.12
N LEU A 56 -5.44 5.52 8.40
CA LEU A 56 -4.56 6.03 9.45
C LEU A 56 -5.29 6.02 10.81
N ASP A 57 -4.53 6.10 11.88
CA ASP A 57 -5.05 6.04 13.27
C ASP A 57 -5.90 7.25 13.66
N ASP A 58 -5.83 8.34 12.90
CA ASP A 58 -6.66 9.53 13.11
C ASP A 58 -8.13 9.35 12.67
N ASN A 59 -8.47 8.25 11.99
CA ASN A 59 -9.80 7.94 11.48
C ASN A 59 -10.37 8.96 10.47
N GLU A 60 -9.55 9.90 10.02
CA GLU A 60 -9.90 10.92 9.04
C GLU A 60 -9.16 10.75 7.72
N HIS A 61 -7.99 10.12 7.74
CA HIS A 61 -7.17 9.92 6.56
C HIS A 61 -6.98 8.44 6.26
N PHE A 62 -6.80 8.14 4.99
CA PHE A 62 -6.40 6.81 4.53
C PHE A 62 -5.56 6.90 3.25
N ILE A 63 -4.61 5.98 3.14
CA ILE A 63 -3.80 5.79 1.94
C ILE A 63 -4.62 5.03 0.90
N VAL A 64 -4.53 5.46 -0.35
CA VAL A 64 -5.23 4.85 -1.48
C VAL A 64 -4.23 4.45 -2.55
N ARG A 65 -4.37 3.23 -3.06
CA ARG A 65 -3.74 2.83 -4.32
C ARG A 65 -4.79 2.84 -5.41
N ARG A 66 -4.53 3.58 -6.47
CA ARG A 66 -5.41 3.70 -7.64
C ARG A 66 -4.61 3.85 -8.93
N LEU A 67 -5.27 3.80 -10.08
CA LEU A 67 -4.72 4.26 -11.35
C LEU A 67 -5.04 5.76 -11.53
N SER A 68 -4.05 6.55 -11.93
CA SER A 68 -4.26 7.95 -12.35
C SER A 68 -5.00 8.03 -13.69
N GLU A 69 -4.82 7.03 -14.54
CA GLU A 69 -5.49 6.86 -15.84
C GLU A 69 -6.14 5.48 -15.89
N VAL A 70 -7.46 5.39 -15.82
CA VAL A 70 -8.23 4.13 -15.71
C VAL A 70 -7.92 3.12 -16.80
N ASP A 71 -7.70 3.59 -18.02
CA ASP A 71 -7.41 2.74 -19.19
C ASP A 71 -5.92 2.37 -19.32
N ASN A 72 -5.07 2.92 -18.46
CA ASN A 72 -3.64 2.65 -18.43
C ASN A 72 -3.27 1.82 -17.20
N PRO A 73 -3.07 0.50 -17.29
CA PRO A 73 -2.74 -0.35 -16.14
C PRO A 73 -1.38 -0.02 -15.50
N TYR A 74 -0.56 0.79 -16.19
CA TYR A 74 0.77 1.21 -15.74
C TYR A 74 0.78 2.63 -15.19
N SER A 75 -0.33 3.13 -14.70
CA SER A 75 -0.48 4.45 -14.09
C SER A 75 -0.76 4.37 -12.58
N GLY A 76 -0.17 3.38 -11.91
CA GLY A 76 -0.34 3.17 -10.47
C GLY A 76 0.09 4.38 -9.64
N GLN A 77 -0.76 4.79 -8.70
CA GLN A 77 -0.57 5.96 -7.88
C GLN A 77 -0.93 5.65 -6.42
N ILE A 78 -0.13 6.16 -5.48
CA ILE A 78 -0.43 6.13 -4.04
C ILE A 78 -0.75 7.56 -3.62
N THR A 79 -1.95 7.78 -3.08
CA THR A 79 -2.43 9.09 -2.60
C THR A 79 -2.85 9.02 -1.13
N LEU A 80 -2.90 10.16 -0.47
CA LEU A 80 -3.48 10.31 0.87
C LEU A 80 -4.82 11.03 0.74
N HIS A 81 -5.91 10.31 1.00
CA HIS A 81 -7.24 10.90 1.04
C HIS A 81 -7.62 11.35 2.44
N ARG A 82 -8.36 12.46 2.53
CA ARG A 82 -8.98 12.93 3.75
C ARG A 82 -10.49 12.96 3.60
N LEU A 83 -11.21 12.39 4.55
CA LEU A 83 -12.67 12.40 4.57
C LEU A 83 -13.24 13.80 4.36
N GLY A 84 -14.26 13.89 3.50
CA GLY A 84 -14.95 15.11 3.14
C GLY A 84 -14.16 16.04 2.20
N ARG A 85 -13.12 15.53 1.54
CA ARG A 85 -12.36 16.25 0.52
C ARG A 85 -12.57 15.62 -0.86
N ASP A 86 -12.39 16.45 -1.89
CA ASP A 86 -12.39 15.95 -3.26
C ASP A 86 -11.11 15.15 -3.51
N ALA A 87 -11.25 13.91 -3.98
CA ALA A 87 -10.11 13.03 -4.29
C ALA A 87 -9.20 13.57 -5.42
N ALA A 88 -9.64 14.57 -6.16
CA ALA A 88 -8.80 15.26 -7.14
C ALA A 88 -7.72 16.14 -6.49
N ASP A 89 -7.95 16.56 -5.24
CA ASP A 89 -7.02 17.39 -4.46
C ASP A 89 -6.08 16.56 -3.56
N ASP A 90 -6.18 15.22 -3.60
CA ASP A 90 -5.37 14.35 -2.76
C ASP A 90 -3.88 14.50 -3.06
N PRO A 91 -3.02 14.68 -2.03
CA PRO A 91 -1.59 14.65 -2.23
C PRO A 91 -1.13 13.30 -2.78
N VAL A 92 -0.35 13.34 -3.85
CA VAL A 92 0.30 12.17 -4.42
C VAL A 92 1.58 11.89 -3.65
N LEU A 93 1.64 10.73 -3.01
CA LEU A 93 2.81 10.29 -2.27
C LEU A 93 3.81 9.55 -3.16
N PHE A 94 3.29 8.80 -4.14
CA PHE A 94 4.12 8.11 -5.12
C PHE A 94 3.34 7.83 -6.41
N GLU A 95 4.03 7.93 -7.55
CA GLU A 95 3.52 7.55 -8.87
C GLU A 95 4.40 6.48 -9.50
N GLN A 96 3.78 5.62 -10.28
CA GLN A 96 4.51 4.64 -11.10
C GLN A 96 5.51 5.33 -12.01
N TYR A 97 6.67 4.72 -12.22
CA TYR A 97 7.64 5.20 -13.18
C TYR A 97 7.03 5.21 -14.58
N THR A 98 7.32 6.26 -15.35
CA THR A 98 6.81 6.42 -16.72
C THR A 98 7.86 6.12 -17.78
N GLU A 99 9.10 5.88 -17.35
CA GLU A 99 10.23 5.60 -18.23
C GLU A 99 11.04 4.40 -17.74
N GLY A 100 11.78 3.75 -18.64
CA GLY A 100 12.61 2.59 -18.35
C GLY A 100 11.83 1.29 -18.22
N GLU A 101 12.50 0.24 -17.77
CA GLU A 101 11.94 -1.12 -17.67
C GLU A 101 10.82 -1.23 -16.64
N LEU A 102 10.83 -0.39 -15.60
CA LEU A 102 9.84 -0.39 -14.55
C LEU A 102 8.52 0.30 -14.92
N ALA A 103 8.48 1.00 -16.05
CA ALA A 103 7.29 1.73 -16.50
C ALA A 103 6.11 0.84 -16.92
N THR A 104 6.38 -0.44 -17.21
CA THR A 104 5.36 -1.39 -17.70
C THR A 104 5.25 -2.62 -16.79
N THR A 105 5.50 -2.44 -15.50
CA THR A 105 5.34 -3.46 -14.46
C THR A 105 4.06 -3.23 -13.65
N TRP A 106 3.77 -4.06 -12.65
CA TRP A 106 2.57 -3.92 -11.81
C TRP A 106 2.57 -2.66 -10.92
N GLY A 107 3.74 -2.00 -10.79
CA GLY A 107 3.88 -0.73 -10.10
C GLY A 107 3.79 -0.79 -8.58
N PRO A 108 3.46 0.35 -7.94
CA PRO A 108 3.54 0.50 -6.49
C PRO A 108 2.31 -0.03 -5.77
N TYR A 109 2.55 -0.62 -4.58
CA TYR A 109 1.54 -0.99 -3.59
C TYR A 109 1.95 -0.49 -2.20
N PRO A 110 1.05 0.15 -1.44
CA PRO A 110 1.34 0.65 -0.10
C PRO A 110 1.16 -0.43 0.98
N ILE A 111 1.94 -0.32 2.05
CA ILE A 111 1.70 -0.93 3.35
C ILE A 111 1.89 0.17 4.38
N VAL A 112 0.89 0.40 5.22
CA VAL A 112 0.91 1.48 6.21
C VAL A 112 0.98 0.90 7.61
N SER A 113 1.79 1.52 8.49
CA SER A 113 1.78 1.15 9.90
C SER A 113 0.46 1.53 10.57
N PRO A 114 -0.02 0.77 11.57
CA PRO A 114 -1.28 1.06 12.26
C PRO A 114 -1.35 2.46 12.86
N ASP A 115 -0.21 3.02 13.29
CA ASP A 115 -0.10 4.39 13.81
C ASP A 115 -0.05 5.47 12.72
N GLY A 116 -0.11 5.08 11.45
CA GLY A 116 -0.09 5.99 10.31
C GLY A 116 1.23 6.74 10.10
N ARG A 117 2.31 6.31 10.76
CA ARG A 117 3.62 6.96 10.66
C ARG A 117 4.44 6.46 9.49
N TRP A 118 4.48 5.14 9.27
CA TRP A 118 5.35 4.53 8.26
C TRP A 118 4.55 4.09 7.05
N LEU A 119 5.05 4.44 5.87
CA LEU A 119 4.59 3.92 4.59
C LEU A 119 5.73 3.11 3.98
N VAL A 120 5.53 1.80 3.82
CA VAL A 120 6.37 0.96 2.99
C VAL A 120 5.72 0.85 1.62
N VAL A 121 6.50 1.06 0.58
CA VAL A 121 6.09 0.85 -0.81
C VAL A 121 6.75 -0.41 -1.32
N ILE A 122 5.94 -1.30 -1.83
CA ILE A 122 6.36 -2.47 -2.60
C ILE A 122 6.13 -2.14 -4.07
N TYR A 123 7.20 -2.11 -4.85
CA TYR A 123 7.12 -1.83 -6.27
C TYR A 123 7.45 -3.09 -7.06
N PHE A 124 6.46 -3.68 -7.70
CA PHE A 124 6.67 -4.89 -8.49
C PHE A 124 7.52 -4.58 -9.71
N THR A 125 8.66 -5.25 -9.82
CA THR A 125 9.63 -5.15 -10.91
C THR A 125 9.47 -6.28 -11.92
N GLY A 126 8.76 -7.33 -11.52
CA GLY A 126 8.43 -8.50 -12.33
C GLY A 126 7.30 -9.30 -11.67
N THR A 127 7.11 -10.54 -12.09
CA THR A 127 6.16 -11.49 -11.47
C THR A 127 6.69 -12.06 -10.17
N ASP A 128 8.00 -12.19 -10.05
CA ASP A 128 8.68 -12.90 -8.95
C ASP A 128 9.63 -11.98 -8.17
N SER A 129 9.59 -10.67 -8.44
CA SER A 129 10.47 -9.69 -7.81
C SER A 129 9.78 -8.36 -7.55
N ASN A 130 10.24 -7.69 -6.50
CA ASN A 130 9.84 -6.32 -6.19
C ASN A 130 10.95 -5.55 -5.46
N ASP A 131 10.96 -4.25 -5.67
CA ASP A 131 11.71 -3.31 -4.87
C ASP A 131 10.90 -2.88 -3.65
N VAL A 132 11.58 -2.61 -2.54
CA VAL A 132 10.94 -2.22 -1.27
C VAL A 132 11.67 -1.03 -0.67
N TRP A 133 10.92 0.03 -0.33
CA TRP A 133 11.44 1.19 0.38
C TRP A 133 10.41 1.77 1.35
N THR A 134 10.81 2.71 2.18
CA THR A 134 9.93 3.32 3.18
C THR A 134 10.00 4.84 3.18
N TYR A 135 8.93 5.46 3.70
CA TYR A 135 8.81 6.87 4.01
C TYR A 135 8.35 7.05 5.46
N ASP A 136 8.88 8.07 6.14
CA ASP A 136 8.35 8.57 7.41
C ASP A 136 7.29 9.65 7.10
N LEU A 137 6.00 9.29 7.22
CA LEU A 137 4.89 10.20 6.95
C LEU A 137 4.78 11.31 8.03
N GLU A 138 5.26 11.08 9.24
CA GLU A 138 5.33 12.13 10.27
C GLU A 138 6.37 13.19 9.87
N GLN A 139 7.55 12.79 9.41
CA GLN A 139 8.54 13.71 8.87
C GLN A 139 7.97 14.49 7.68
N TRP A 140 7.29 13.80 6.74
CA TRP A 140 6.67 14.46 5.60
C TRP A 140 5.64 15.50 6.01
N ARG A 141 4.74 15.21 6.98
CA ARG A 141 3.76 16.19 7.48
C ARG A 141 4.41 17.42 8.09
N GLN A 142 5.58 17.28 8.70
CA GLN A 142 6.32 18.37 9.33
C GLN A 142 7.11 19.20 8.32
N THR A 143 7.70 18.59 7.29
CA THR A 143 8.64 19.21 6.37
C THR A 143 8.09 19.47 4.96
N GLY A 144 7.02 18.75 4.57
CA GLY A 144 6.51 18.72 3.20
C GLY A 144 7.36 17.86 2.24
N GLU A 145 8.42 17.22 2.72
CA GLU A 145 9.34 16.43 1.90
C GLU A 145 9.24 14.93 2.20
N LEU A 146 8.91 14.13 1.18
CA LEU A 146 8.95 12.66 1.25
C LEU A 146 10.37 12.17 0.99
N VAL A 147 11.05 11.74 2.04
CA VAL A 147 12.42 11.20 1.94
C VAL A 147 12.34 9.68 1.80
N ARG A 148 12.64 9.19 0.59
CA ARG A 148 12.73 7.75 0.33
C ARG A 148 13.92 7.14 1.05
N ARG A 149 13.70 5.98 1.68
CA ARG A 149 14.71 5.19 2.37
C ARG A 149 14.60 3.74 1.90
N ASP A 150 15.62 3.29 1.16
CA ASP A 150 15.63 1.98 0.51
C ASP A 150 15.79 0.86 1.54
N LEU A 151 15.05 -0.24 1.37
CA LEU A 151 15.14 -1.47 2.16
C LEU A 151 15.71 -2.62 1.33
N LEU A 152 15.07 -2.97 0.22
CA LEU A 152 15.50 -3.99 -0.74
C LEU A 152 15.34 -3.43 -2.14
N ILE A 153 16.44 -3.23 -2.87
CA ILE A 153 16.41 -2.65 -4.22
C ILE A 153 17.25 -3.49 -5.17
N GLY A 154 16.66 -3.87 -6.31
CA GLY A 154 17.35 -4.61 -7.36
C GLY A 154 17.62 -6.07 -6.99
N GLU A 155 16.93 -6.60 -5.98
CA GLU A 155 17.05 -7.99 -5.58
C GLU A 155 16.09 -8.88 -6.39
N ASP A 156 16.55 -10.07 -6.77
CA ASP A 156 15.70 -11.10 -7.37
C ASP A 156 14.90 -11.80 -6.27
N ALA A 157 13.94 -11.08 -5.71
CA ALA A 157 13.15 -11.54 -4.57
C ALA A 157 11.75 -10.95 -4.56
N LEU A 158 10.77 -11.76 -4.20
CA LEU A 158 9.42 -11.33 -3.92
C LEU A 158 9.25 -11.14 -2.41
N THR A 159 8.86 -9.94 -2.01
CA THR A 159 8.72 -9.54 -0.61
C THR A 159 7.32 -9.00 -0.38
N SER A 160 6.69 -9.44 0.70
CA SER A 160 5.43 -8.92 1.24
C SER A 160 5.55 -8.79 2.75
N GLY A 161 4.56 -8.22 3.43
CA GLY A 161 4.64 -8.15 4.88
C GLY A 161 3.66 -7.17 5.50
N PHE A 162 3.94 -6.80 6.74
CA PHE A 162 3.18 -5.82 7.51
C PHE A 162 4.10 -5.02 8.44
N ILE A 163 3.59 -3.91 8.96
CA ILE A 163 4.33 -3.05 9.88
C ILE A 163 3.67 -3.12 11.25
N GLU A 164 4.51 -3.26 12.29
CA GLU A 164 4.09 -3.12 13.69
C GLU A 164 5.06 -2.16 14.39
N GLY A 165 4.54 -1.04 14.87
CA GLY A 165 5.36 0.08 15.36
C GLY A 165 6.30 0.59 14.27
N ALA A 166 7.61 0.60 14.53
CA ALA A 166 8.63 0.97 13.56
C ALA A 166 9.31 -0.25 12.90
N THR A 167 8.72 -1.44 13.00
CA THR A 167 9.31 -2.66 12.44
C THR A 167 8.49 -3.15 11.25
N PHE A 168 9.14 -3.30 10.10
CA PHE A 168 8.55 -4.00 8.96
C PHE A 168 8.94 -5.48 9.04
N TYR A 169 7.94 -6.34 9.15
CA TYR A 169 8.06 -7.80 9.13
C TYR A 169 7.84 -8.26 7.70
N ALA A 170 8.90 -8.71 7.07
CA ALA A 170 8.90 -9.05 5.65
C ALA A 170 9.00 -10.56 5.44
N LEU A 171 8.02 -11.14 4.77
CA LEU A 171 8.08 -12.47 4.19
C LEU A 171 8.72 -12.35 2.82
N THR A 172 9.85 -13.00 2.59
CA THR A 172 10.63 -12.80 1.37
C THR A 172 11.26 -14.06 0.83
N THR A 173 11.43 -14.11 -0.50
CA THR A 173 12.22 -15.14 -1.17
C THR A 173 13.71 -14.78 -1.25
N LEU A 174 14.15 -13.66 -0.70
CA LEU A 174 15.54 -13.20 -0.71
C LEU A 174 16.49 -14.29 -0.16
N GLY A 175 17.30 -14.90 -1.04
CA GLY A 175 18.20 -15.99 -0.69
C GLY A 175 17.53 -17.26 -0.17
N ALA A 176 16.21 -17.43 -0.37
CA ALA A 176 15.45 -18.55 0.18
C ALA A 176 14.18 -18.83 -0.65
N SER A 177 14.21 -19.81 -1.56
CA SER A 177 13.07 -20.15 -2.43
C SER A 177 11.80 -20.55 -1.66
N ASN A 178 11.94 -21.14 -0.47
CA ASN A 178 10.84 -21.53 0.41
C ASN A 178 10.40 -20.40 1.35
N LYS A 179 10.88 -19.18 1.08
CA LYS A 179 10.68 -17.97 1.86
C LYS A 179 11.32 -18.01 3.26
N ARG A 180 11.54 -16.86 3.82
CA ARG A 180 11.97 -16.62 5.20
C ARG A 180 11.33 -15.32 5.71
N VAL A 181 11.32 -15.12 7.01
CA VAL A 181 10.89 -13.85 7.61
C VAL A 181 12.10 -13.07 8.07
N ILE A 182 12.20 -11.84 7.57
CA ILE A 182 13.21 -10.87 7.99
C ILE A 182 12.51 -9.63 8.56
N THR A 183 13.22 -8.84 9.33
CA THR A 183 12.71 -7.60 9.91
C THR A 183 13.62 -6.43 9.60
N PHE A 184 13.01 -5.28 9.31
CA PHE A 184 13.69 -3.99 9.15
C PHE A 184 13.24 -3.04 10.25
N ASP A 185 14.18 -2.32 10.84
CA ASP A 185 13.90 -1.19 11.74
C ASP A 185 13.77 0.08 10.88
N LEU A 186 12.53 0.52 10.65
CA LEU A 186 12.23 1.69 9.81
C LEU A 186 12.74 3.00 10.42
N ALA A 187 12.96 3.06 11.74
CA ALA A 187 13.52 4.23 12.42
C ALA A 187 15.06 4.26 12.42
N SER A 188 15.71 3.17 12.02
CA SER A 188 17.19 3.07 12.01
C SER A 188 17.83 4.09 11.07
N ALA A 189 19.05 4.52 11.38
CA ALA A 189 19.88 5.29 10.46
C ALA A 189 20.29 4.47 9.21
N ASP A 190 20.37 3.15 9.34
CA ASP A 190 20.56 2.19 8.25
C ASP A 190 19.33 1.29 8.14
N PRO A 191 18.28 1.73 7.44
CA PRO A 191 17.03 0.98 7.35
C PRO A 191 17.15 -0.27 6.47
N ALA A 192 18.16 -0.37 5.60
CA ALA A 192 18.39 -1.56 4.77
C ALA A 192 19.01 -2.72 5.56
N ALA A 193 19.55 -2.47 6.76
CA ALA A 193 20.05 -3.52 7.63
C ALA A 193 18.90 -4.35 8.19
N TYR A 194 18.74 -5.57 7.70
CA TYR A 194 17.72 -6.49 8.17
C TYR A 194 18.26 -7.54 9.13
N ARG A 195 17.35 -8.10 9.92
CA ARG A 195 17.62 -9.25 10.79
C ARG A 195 16.71 -10.40 10.41
N GLU A 196 17.26 -11.61 10.26
CA GLU A 196 16.47 -12.82 10.11
C GLU A 196 15.70 -13.12 11.40
N LEU A 197 14.39 -13.33 11.28
CA LEU A 197 13.51 -13.70 12.37
C LEU A 197 13.14 -15.18 12.31
N ILE A 198 12.79 -15.67 11.11
CA ILE A 198 12.48 -17.07 10.84
C ILE A 198 13.29 -17.48 9.60
N ALA A 199 14.19 -18.43 9.77
CA ALA A 199 14.96 -19.00 8.67
C ALA A 199 14.07 -19.81 7.72
N ALA A 200 14.49 -19.91 6.46
CA ALA A 200 13.84 -20.82 5.52
C ALA A 200 14.02 -22.27 5.97
N ASP A 201 13.02 -23.08 5.72
CA ASP A 201 13.05 -24.52 5.90
C ASP A 201 13.22 -25.19 4.53
N GLU A 202 14.07 -26.24 4.43
CA GLU A 202 14.30 -26.96 3.16
C GLU A 202 13.08 -27.79 2.75
N ASP A 203 12.31 -28.28 3.71
CA ASP A 203 11.19 -29.20 3.53
C ASP A 203 9.81 -28.52 3.60
N ALA A 204 9.74 -27.23 4.00
CA ALA A 204 8.49 -26.49 4.19
C ALA A 204 8.56 -25.07 3.61
N VAL A 205 7.46 -24.64 3.00
CA VAL A 205 7.27 -23.26 2.54
C VAL A 205 6.53 -22.46 3.61
N ILE A 206 7.06 -21.29 3.95
CA ILE A 206 6.31 -20.35 4.80
C ILE A 206 5.21 -19.73 3.95
N ASP A 207 3.96 -19.94 4.35
CA ASP A 207 2.78 -19.34 3.74
C ASP A 207 2.25 -18.22 4.66
N GLY A 208 1.78 -17.11 4.07
CA GLY A 208 1.38 -15.89 4.78
C GLY A 208 0.06 -15.34 4.31
#